data_c684eec53c773dc65112b9847867d88a
#
_entry.id   c684eec53c773dc65112b9847867d88a
#
_cell.length_a   1.000
_cell.length_b   1.000
_cell.length_c   1.000
_cell.angle_alpha   90.00
_cell.angle_beta   90.00
_cell.angle_gamma   90.00
#
_symmetry.space_group_name_H-M   'P 1'
#
loop_
_entity.id
_entity.type
_entity.pdbx_description
1 polymer ?
#
loop_
_entity_poly.entity_id
_entity_poly.type
_entity_poly.pdbx_seq_one_letter_code
_entity_poly.pdbx_strand_id
1 'polypeptide(L)'
;MAQPSVDVIVPAKDAGETIRPTLEAVRSQTYPLLGSVVVAASDSGTADAARDCGAVVVDNPSGRTPTGLNLALARTTAEVIARVDAHSVIPPGYLARAVEVLIDTGADVVGGMQVPVGRTAWEKAIAAAMSSRLGAGDARYRIGGKPGRADTVYLGVFRKATLERLGGYDEHFDRNQDYELNQRIRDSGGTVWFDPGLEVAYRPRGSLAGLARQYFDYGRWKREFARRHPGSLRPRQLAPPLLVVGLALSIIAGLWWPWALLAVGAYLLVLVLFGLSRLGSIGPGALLIPPALAAMHWSWGLGFLFGRPSRGRTR
;
A
#
# COMPACT_ATOMS: atom_id res chain seq x y z
N MET A 1 20.70 23.97 -8.04
CA MET A 1 20.96 22.66 -8.68
C MET A 1 20.02 22.50 -9.87
N ALA A 2 20.45 21.85 -10.95
CA ALA A 2 19.56 21.55 -12.07
C ALA A 2 18.43 20.61 -11.58
N GLN A 3 17.22 20.80 -12.08
CA GLN A 3 16.10 19.91 -11.77
C GLN A 3 16.37 18.54 -12.43
N PRO A 4 16.25 17.41 -11.71
CA PRO A 4 16.47 16.09 -12.28
C PRO A 4 15.32 15.67 -13.21
N SER A 5 15.62 14.87 -14.23
CA SER A 5 14.58 14.24 -15.06
C SER A 5 13.83 13.16 -14.28
N VAL A 6 12.54 12.95 -14.63
CA VAL A 6 11.65 11.96 -13.98
C VAL A 6 11.09 11.03 -15.03
N ASP A 7 11.30 9.72 -14.88
CA ASP A 7 10.54 8.69 -15.59
C ASP A 7 9.51 8.04 -14.66
N VAL A 8 8.39 7.60 -15.23
CA VAL A 8 7.31 6.94 -14.48
C VAL A 8 7.24 5.48 -14.88
N ILE A 9 7.18 4.58 -13.89
CA ILE A 9 7.00 3.15 -14.08
C ILE A 9 5.62 2.71 -13.56
N VAL A 10 4.90 1.95 -14.39
CA VAL A 10 3.52 1.50 -14.10
C VAL A 10 3.40 -0.01 -14.28
N PRO A 11 3.33 -0.80 -13.22
CA PRO A 11 3.01 -2.22 -13.32
C PRO A 11 1.50 -2.36 -13.58
N ALA A 12 1.12 -3.07 -14.63
CA ALA A 12 -0.27 -3.17 -15.05
C ALA A 12 -0.65 -4.61 -15.39
N LYS A 13 -1.77 -5.07 -14.83
CA LYS A 13 -2.37 -6.37 -15.10
C LYS A 13 -3.90 -6.22 -15.14
N ASP A 14 -4.53 -6.76 -16.19
CA ASP A 14 -5.98 -6.70 -16.38
C ASP A 14 -6.52 -5.26 -16.21
N ALA A 15 -5.77 -4.26 -16.72
CA ALA A 15 -5.99 -2.84 -16.46
C ALA A 15 -6.48 -2.04 -17.69
N GLY A 16 -6.90 -2.71 -18.77
CA GLY A 16 -7.30 -2.05 -20.02
C GLY A 16 -8.32 -0.92 -19.84
N GLU A 17 -9.28 -1.09 -18.93
CA GLU A 17 -10.29 -0.06 -18.64
C GLU A 17 -9.81 1.02 -17.64
N THR A 18 -8.85 0.70 -16.77
CA THR A 18 -8.46 1.56 -15.63
C THR A 18 -7.18 2.32 -15.87
N ILE A 19 -6.35 1.91 -16.83
CA ILE A 19 -5.03 2.49 -17.04
C ILE A 19 -5.08 3.88 -17.69
N ARG A 20 -6.09 4.17 -18.54
CA ARG A 20 -6.21 5.45 -19.24
C ARG A 20 -6.25 6.65 -18.28
N PRO A 21 -7.14 6.69 -17.27
CA PRO A 21 -7.15 7.78 -16.28
C PRO A 21 -5.83 7.92 -15.53
N THR A 22 -5.13 6.81 -15.26
CA THR A 22 -3.80 6.84 -14.63
C THR A 22 -2.77 7.52 -15.52
N LEU A 23 -2.71 7.15 -16.79
CA LEU A 23 -1.74 7.71 -17.75
C LEU A 23 -2.05 9.18 -18.08
N GLU A 24 -3.32 9.55 -18.16
CA GLU A 24 -3.75 10.94 -18.30
C GLU A 24 -3.31 11.79 -17.10
N ALA A 25 -3.49 11.27 -15.87
CA ALA A 25 -3.05 11.95 -14.66
C ALA A 25 -1.51 12.11 -14.60
N VAL A 26 -0.76 11.12 -15.09
CA VAL A 26 0.70 11.23 -15.20
C VAL A 26 1.09 12.29 -16.24
N ARG A 27 0.43 12.35 -17.39
CA ARG A 27 0.71 13.32 -18.43
C ARG A 27 0.34 14.75 -18.08
N SER A 28 -0.67 14.91 -17.21
CA SER A 28 -1.12 16.21 -16.71
C SER A 28 -0.24 16.75 -15.57
N GLN A 29 0.87 16.08 -15.24
CA GLN A 29 1.79 16.57 -14.21
C GLN A 29 2.44 17.87 -14.62
N THR A 30 2.54 18.81 -13.68
CA THR A 30 3.13 20.13 -13.90
C THR A 30 4.67 20.12 -13.84
N TYR A 31 5.29 18.96 -13.62
CA TYR A 31 6.76 18.84 -13.57
C TYR A 31 7.36 18.98 -14.98
N PRO A 32 8.27 19.93 -15.21
CA PRO A 32 8.70 20.28 -16.56
C PRO A 32 9.61 19.25 -17.24
N LEU A 33 10.33 18.43 -16.44
CA LEU A 33 11.27 17.42 -16.94
C LEU A 33 10.72 16.00 -16.81
N LEU A 34 9.40 15.83 -17.06
CA LEU A 34 8.77 14.52 -17.18
C LEU A 34 9.24 13.85 -18.47
N GLY A 35 9.90 12.71 -18.34
CA GLY A 35 10.42 11.90 -19.42
C GLY A 35 9.45 10.79 -19.84
N SER A 36 9.96 9.57 -19.87
CA SER A 36 9.20 8.40 -20.34
C SER A 36 8.20 7.91 -19.30
N VAL A 37 7.02 7.46 -19.78
CA VAL A 37 6.09 6.66 -18.99
C VAL A 37 6.18 5.22 -19.50
N VAL A 38 6.70 4.32 -18.67
CA VAL A 38 6.93 2.92 -19.03
C VAL A 38 5.90 2.03 -18.33
N VAL A 39 5.07 1.35 -19.11
CA VAL A 39 4.05 0.43 -18.63
C VAL A 39 4.48 -1.01 -18.82
N ALA A 40 4.59 -1.77 -17.72
CA ALA A 40 4.81 -3.21 -17.79
C ALA A 40 3.46 -3.93 -17.80
N ALA A 41 2.98 -4.30 -18.99
CA ALA A 41 1.69 -4.91 -19.23
C ALA A 41 1.75 -6.44 -19.28
N SER A 42 0.77 -7.12 -18.68
CA SER A 42 0.69 -8.59 -18.67
C SER A 42 -0.30 -9.14 -19.70
N ASP A 43 -1.08 -8.29 -20.36
CA ASP A 43 -2.10 -8.65 -21.32
C ASP A 43 -2.20 -7.61 -22.45
N SER A 44 -2.74 -8.04 -23.60
CA SER A 44 -2.82 -7.21 -24.80
C SER A 44 -3.75 -6.00 -24.64
N GLY A 45 -4.88 -6.16 -23.95
CA GLY A 45 -5.83 -5.07 -23.75
C GLY A 45 -5.22 -3.91 -22.94
N THR A 46 -4.45 -4.25 -21.90
CA THR A 46 -3.67 -3.27 -21.10
C THR A 46 -2.56 -2.64 -21.96
N ALA A 47 -1.85 -3.47 -22.74
CA ALA A 47 -0.74 -2.98 -23.59
C ALA A 47 -1.24 -2.02 -24.67
N ASP A 48 -2.34 -2.33 -25.33
CA ASP A 48 -2.91 -1.50 -26.41
C ASP A 48 -3.43 -0.16 -25.83
N ALA A 49 -4.18 -0.22 -24.71
CA ALA A 49 -4.64 0.99 -24.01
C ALA A 49 -3.48 1.89 -23.57
N ALA A 50 -2.35 1.30 -23.16
CA ALA A 50 -1.16 2.06 -22.77
C ALA A 50 -0.47 2.71 -24.00
N ARG A 51 -0.33 1.98 -25.11
CA ARG A 51 0.23 2.52 -26.39
C ARG A 51 -0.62 3.67 -26.93
N ASP A 52 -1.95 3.52 -26.94
CA ASP A 52 -2.88 4.59 -27.35
C ASP A 52 -2.68 5.86 -26.52
N CYS A 53 -2.35 5.71 -25.24
CA CYS A 53 -1.93 6.84 -24.41
C CYS A 53 -0.46 7.26 -24.63
N GLY A 54 0.28 6.69 -25.59
CA GLY A 54 1.67 7.00 -25.94
C GLY A 54 2.69 6.60 -24.85
N ALA A 55 2.39 5.63 -24.03
CA ALA A 55 3.35 5.06 -23.09
C ALA A 55 4.30 4.09 -23.81
N VAL A 56 5.51 3.96 -23.31
CA VAL A 56 6.42 2.87 -23.69
C VAL A 56 5.94 1.61 -23.01
N VAL A 57 5.64 0.56 -23.78
CA VAL A 57 5.13 -0.70 -23.23
C VAL A 57 6.23 -1.74 -23.21
N VAL A 58 6.36 -2.45 -22.09
CA VAL A 58 7.18 -3.65 -21.94
C VAL A 58 6.29 -4.83 -21.55
N ASP A 59 6.55 -5.99 -22.15
CA ASP A 59 5.79 -7.20 -21.83
C ASP A 59 6.19 -7.76 -20.47
N ASN A 60 5.18 -8.07 -19.66
CA ASN A 60 5.33 -8.74 -18.36
C ASN A 60 4.51 -10.04 -18.33
N PRO A 61 4.93 -11.10 -19.04
CA PRO A 61 4.15 -12.33 -19.17
C PRO A 61 3.92 -13.05 -17.83
N SER A 62 4.73 -12.72 -16.81
CA SER A 62 4.53 -13.25 -15.46
C SER A 62 3.30 -12.68 -14.77
N GLY A 63 2.83 -11.50 -15.16
CA GLY A 63 1.77 -10.75 -14.49
C GLY A 63 2.07 -10.39 -13.03
N ARG A 64 3.36 -10.51 -12.61
CA ARG A 64 3.80 -10.21 -11.25
C ARG A 64 4.23 -8.77 -11.15
N THR A 65 3.76 -8.09 -10.11
CA THR A 65 4.05 -6.65 -9.90
C THR A 65 5.54 -6.36 -9.78
N PRO A 66 6.34 -7.06 -8.96
CA PRO A 66 7.76 -6.75 -8.82
C PRO A 66 8.55 -7.00 -10.10
N THR A 67 8.25 -8.08 -10.83
CA THR A 67 8.85 -8.35 -12.14
C THR A 67 8.53 -7.25 -13.14
N GLY A 68 7.25 -6.82 -13.20
CA GLY A 68 6.84 -5.70 -14.06
C GLY A 68 7.55 -4.39 -13.71
N LEU A 69 7.70 -4.09 -12.41
CA LEU A 69 8.44 -2.90 -11.96
C LEU A 69 9.92 -2.95 -12.39
N ASN A 70 10.59 -4.11 -12.28
CA ASN A 70 11.98 -4.26 -12.71
C ASN A 70 12.12 -4.16 -14.24
N LEU A 71 11.21 -4.78 -15.01
CA LEU A 71 11.20 -4.67 -16.47
C LEU A 71 10.99 -3.21 -16.93
N ALA A 72 10.10 -2.48 -16.27
CA ALA A 72 9.88 -1.07 -16.56
C ALA A 72 11.10 -0.23 -16.16
N LEU A 73 11.68 -0.46 -14.98
CA LEU A 73 12.88 0.23 -14.49
C LEU A 73 14.05 0.08 -15.48
N ALA A 74 14.26 -1.08 -16.06
CA ALA A 74 15.31 -1.34 -17.04
C ALA A 74 15.17 -0.53 -18.34
N ARG A 75 14.03 0.09 -18.60
CA ARG A 75 13.77 0.96 -19.76
C ARG A 75 13.81 2.45 -19.45
N THR A 76 14.09 2.81 -18.20
CA THR A 76 14.18 4.21 -17.77
C THR A 76 15.60 4.76 -17.93
N THR A 77 15.69 6.06 -18.18
CA THR A 77 16.97 6.78 -18.30
C THR A 77 17.08 7.98 -17.36
N ALA A 78 15.95 8.42 -16.80
CA ALA A 78 15.90 9.58 -15.90
C ALA A 78 16.62 9.35 -14.57
N GLU A 79 17.01 10.43 -13.89
CA GLU A 79 17.68 10.40 -12.58
C GLU A 79 16.73 10.03 -11.44
N VAL A 80 15.43 10.30 -11.61
CA VAL A 80 14.37 10.03 -10.65
C VAL A 80 13.33 9.13 -11.27
N ILE A 81 12.89 8.13 -10.51
CA ILE A 81 11.88 7.16 -10.93
C ILE A 81 10.65 7.28 -10.04
N ALA A 82 9.51 7.60 -10.62
CA ALA A 82 8.23 7.60 -9.94
C ALA A 82 7.47 6.29 -10.21
N ARG A 83 7.07 5.58 -9.17
CA ARG A 83 6.14 4.46 -9.30
C ARG A 83 4.71 4.98 -9.23
N VAL A 84 3.88 4.57 -10.18
CA VAL A 84 2.42 4.81 -10.16
C VAL A 84 1.70 3.48 -10.43
N ASP A 85 0.74 3.11 -9.60
CA ASP A 85 -0.03 1.88 -9.83
C ASP A 85 -1.14 2.12 -10.89
N ALA A 86 -1.44 1.13 -11.74
CA ALA A 86 -2.32 1.25 -12.92
C ALA A 86 -3.81 1.63 -12.63
N HIS A 87 -4.15 1.86 -11.36
CA HIS A 87 -5.48 2.30 -10.92
C HIS A 87 -5.40 3.54 -10.01
N SER A 88 -4.24 4.19 -9.99
CA SER A 88 -3.98 5.38 -9.17
C SER A 88 -4.03 6.64 -10.02
N VAL A 89 -4.73 7.65 -9.53
CA VAL A 89 -4.80 8.96 -10.16
C VAL A 89 -4.07 9.94 -9.23
N ILE A 90 -2.86 10.33 -9.65
CA ILE A 90 -2.04 11.29 -8.91
C ILE A 90 -2.47 12.73 -9.23
N PRO A 91 -2.51 13.66 -8.27
CA PRO A 91 -2.86 15.06 -8.54
C PRO A 91 -1.78 15.77 -9.37
N PRO A 92 -2.12 16.85 -10.12
CA PRO A 92 -1.21 17.49 -11.10
C PRO A 92 0.15 17.93 -10.54
N GLY A 93 0.23 18.37 -9.29
CA GLY A 93 1.47 18.81 -8.64
C GLY A 93 2.27 17.71 -7.94
N TYR A 94 1.84 16.44 -8.04
CA TYR A 94 2.43 15.34 -7.26
C TYR A 94 3.92 15.16 -7.53
N LEU A 95 4.33 15.06 -8.80
CA LEU A 95 5.74 14.84 -9.15
C LEU A 95 6.60 16.06 -8.81
N ALA A 96 6.11 17.28 -9.05
CA ALA A 96 6.82 18.49 -8.69
C ALA A 96 7.12 18.55 -7.18
N ARG A 97 6.10 18.30 -6.36
CA ARG A 97 6.26 18.26 -4.89
C ARG A 97 7.18 17.12 -4.43
N ALA A 98 7.04 15.94 -4.99
CA ALA A 98 7.87 14.79 -4.62
C ALA A 98 9.35 15.03 -4.93
N VAL A 99 9.68 15.61 -6.08
CA VAL A 99 11.05 15.94 -6.47
C VAL A 99 11.62 17.07 -5.60
N GLU A 100 10.84 18.12 -5.32
CA GLU A 100 11.23 19.19 -4.40
C GLU A 100 11.65 18.58 -3.04
N VAL A 101 10.78 17.78 -2.43
CA VAL A 101 11.07 17.13 -1.14
C VAL A 101 12.26 16.17 -1.22
N LEU A 102 12.41 15.45 -2.34
CA LEU A 102 13.56 14.54 -2.57
C LEU A 102 14.90 15.29 -2.58
N ILE A 103 14.92 16.50 -3.18
CA ILE A 103 16.10 17.37 -3.24
C ILE A 103 16.37 17.98 -1.86
N ASP A 104 15.36 18.60 -1.25
CA ASP A 104 15.50 19.35 0.00
C ASP A 104 15.92 18.48 1.18
N THR A 105 15.44 17.25 1.21
CA THR A 105 15.72 16.31 2.32
C THR A 105 16.94 15.41 2.07
N GLY A 106 17.41 15.32 0.83
CA GLY A 106 18.44 14.37 0.44
C GLY A 106 17.96 12.91 0.52
N ALA A 107 16.65 12.65 0.61
CA ALA A 107 16.09 11.31 0.75
C ALA A 107 16.37 10.43 -0.48
N ASP A 108 16.40 9.11 -0.27
CA ASP A 108 16.50 8.11 -1.34
C ASP A 108 15.15 7.83 -1.99
N VAL A 109 14.09 7.94 -1.20
CA VAL A 109 12.70 7.81 -1.65
C VAL A 109 11.80 8.76 -0.87
N VAL A 110 10.88 9.37 -1.59
CA VAL A 110 9.80 10.21 -1.05
C VAL A 110 8.47 9.62 -1.49
N GLY A 111 7.48 9.64 -0.63
CA GLY A 111 6.11 9.28 -0.96
C GLY A 111 5.14 9.72 0.11
N GLY A 112 3.87 9.47 -0.11
CA GLY A 112 2.84 10.11 0.70
C GLY A 112 1.78 9.18 1.24
N MET A 113 0.55 9.68 1.20
CA MET A 113 -0.63 9.05 1.76
C MET A 113 -1.42 8.29 0.71
N GLN A 114 -1.90 7.13 1.10
CA GLN A 114 -2.99 6.44 0.42
C GLN A 114 -4.30 6.84 1.10
N VAL A 115 -5.06 7.72 0.46
CA VAL A 115 -6.32 8.26 1.00
C VAL A 115 -7.48 7.39 0.50
N PRO A 116 -8.07 6.53 1.35
CA PRO A 116 -9.18 5.70 0.92
C PRO A 116 -10.46 6.52 0.77
N VAL A 117 -11.03 6.49 -0.43
CA VAL A 117 -12.25 7.21 -0.80
C VAL A 117 -13.34 6.20 -1.18
N GLY A 118 -14.36 6.06 -0.32
CA GLY A 118 -15.48 5.14 -0.54
C GLY A 118 -16.67 5.82 -1.21
N ARG A 119 -17.32 5.10 -2.14
CA ARG A 119 -18.56 5.52 -2.82
C ARG A 119 -19.78 4.89 -2.18
N THR A 120 -19.74 3.58 -1.92
CA THR A 120 -20.82 2.82 -1.27
C THR A 120 -20.71 2.88 0.26
N ALA A 121 -21.76 2.46 0.98
CA ALA A 121 -21.74 2.39 2.45
C ALA A 121 -20.60 1.51 2.97
N TRP A 122 -20.36 0.33 2.36
CA TRP A 122 -19.24 -0.55 2.71
C TRP A 122 -17.90 0.11 2.43
N GLU A 123 -17.71 0.71 1.26
CA GLU A 123 -16.45 1.39 0.93
C GLU A 123 -16.15 2.54 1.91
N LYS A 124 -17.17 3.33 2.29
CA LYS A 124 -17.02 4.42 3.27
C LYS A 124 -16.64 3.88 4.66
N ALA A 125 -17.28 2.81 5.11
CA ALA A 125 -16.96 2.16 6.38
C ALA A 125 -15.53 1.59 6.38
N ILE A 126 -15.15 0.90 5.31
CA ILE A 126 -13.80 0.36 5.14
C ILE A 126 -12.77 1.49 5.05
N ALA A 127 -13.06 2.58 4.34
CA ALA A 127 -12.21 3.77 4.29
C ALA A 127 -11.95 4.33 5.70
N ALA A 128 -13.01 4.53 6.49
CA ALA A 128 -12.91 5.01 7.85
C ALA A 128 -12.11 4.04 8.77
N ALA A 129 -12.30 2.73 8.60
CA ALA A 129 -11.53 1.72 9.32
C ALA A 129 -10.04 1.79 8.95
N MET A 130 -9.72 1.81 7.64
CA MET A 130 -8.34 1.84 7.12
C MET A 130 -7.56 3.11 7.49
N SER A 131 -8.25 4.25 7.64
CA SER A 131 -7.64 5.54 8.02
C SER A 131 -7.61 5.76 9.54
N SER A 132 -8.01 4.77 10.33
CA SER A 132 -8.02 4.87 11.79
C SER A 132 -6.77 4.24 12.41
N ARG A 133 -6.42 4.72 13.62
CA ARG A 133 -5.37 4.06 14.41
C ARG A 133 -5.72 2.63 14.81
N LEU A 134 -7.01 2.31 14.95
CA LEU A 134 -7.44 0.93 15.21
C LEU A 134 -7.16 0.01 14.01
N GLY A 135 -7.32 0.51 12.77
CA GLY A 135 -7.10 -0.30 11.57
C GLY A 135 -5.67 -0.27 11.02
N ALA A 136 -4.94 0.84 11.22
CA ALA A 136 -3.63 1.06 10.61
C ALA A 136 -2.49 1.23 11.64
N GLY A 137 -2.80 1.32 12.94
CA GLY A 137 -1.81 1.63 13.97
C GLY A 137 -1.23 3.03 13.76
N ASP A 138 0.10 3.11 13.70
CA ASP A 138 0.88 4.32 13.48
C ASP A 138 1.40 4.46 12.02
N ALA A 139 0.82 3.73 11.06
CA ALA A 139 1.25 3.76 9.67
C ALA A 139 0.94 5.12 9.01
N ARG A 140 1.95 6.00 8.91
CA ARG A 140 1.79 7.38 8.41
C ARG A 140 1.13 7.46 7.05
N TYR A 141 1.47 6.56 6.14
CA TYR A 141 0.86 6.53 4.80
C TYR A 141 -0.66 6.24 4.81
N ARG A 142 -1.24 5.87 5.96
CA ARG A 142 -2.67 5.63 6.18
C ARG A 142 -3.35 6.69 7.03
N ILE A 143 -2.68 7.11 8.11
CA ILE A 143 -3.29 8.00 9.11
C ILE A 143 -2.80 9.43 9.01
N GLY A 144 -1.81 9.70 8.16
CA GLY A 144 -1.18 11.01 8.06
C GLY A 144 -0.17 11.29 9.17
N GLY A 145 0.15 12.53 9.34
CA GLY A 145 1.08 13.02 10.35
C GLY A 145 2.04 14.08 9.80
N LYS A 146 3.06 14.44 10.59
CA LYS A 146 4.07 15.42 10.17
C LYS A 146 5.01 14.83 9.11
N PRO A 147 5.55 15.63 8.17
CA PRO A 147 6.61 15.17 7.27
C PRO A 147 7.80 14.61 8.06
N GLY A 148 8.53 13.66 7.48
CA GLY A 148 9.73 13.12 8.13
C GLY A 148 10.03 11.67 7.76
N ARG A 149 11.10 11.13 8.34
CA ARG A 149 11.52 9.75 8.14
C ARG A 149 10.40 8.76 8.50
N ALA A 150 10.17 7.77 7.64
CA ALA A 150 9.14 6.75 7.81
C ALA A 150 9.71 5.36 7.54
N ASP A 151 8.96 4.33 7.95
CA ASP A 151 9.32 2.95 7.63
C ASP A 151 8.89 2.54 6.21
N THR A 152 7.84 3.17 5.70
CA THR A 152 7.35 3.01 4.33
C THR A 152 6.49 4.19 3.92
N VAL A 153 6.32 4.36 2.61
CA VAL A 153 5.47 5.39 2.00
C VAL A 153 4.61 4.77 0.90
N TYR A 154 3.59 5.48 0.46
CA TYR A 154 2.77 5.07 -0.67
C TYR A 154 3.25 5.78 -1.96
N LEU A 155 3.26 5.05 -3.09
CA LEU A 155 3.72 5.51 -4.41
C LEU A 155 5.06 6.26 -4.35
N GLY A 156 6.14 5.52 -4.09
CA GLY A 156 7.47 6.09 -3.93
C GLY A 156 8.01 6.74 -5.21
N VAL A 157 8.64 7.90 -5.01
CA VAL A 157 9.47 8.59 -5.99
C VAL A 157 10.92 8.45 -5.52
N PHE A 158 11.74 7.76 -6.31
CA PHE A 158 13.05 7.24 -5.92
C PHE A 158 14.17 7.93 -6.69
N ARG A 159 15.33 8.08 -6.06
CA ARG A 159 16.58 8.25 -6.82
C ARG A 159 16.88 6.97 -7.59
N LYS A 160 17.06 7.05 -8.91
CA LYS A 160 17.36 5.87 -9.74
C LYS A 160 18.60 5.13 -9.26
N ALA A 161 19.65 5.86 -8.91
CA ALA A 161 20.88 5.28 -8.37
C ALA A 161 20.66 4.42 -7.12
N THR A 162 19.66 4.75 -6.27
CA THR A 162 19.28 3.92 -5.12
C THR A 162 18.64 2.61 -5.54
N LEU A 163 17.73 2.63 -6.54
CA LEU A 163 17.12 1.42 -7.09
C LEU A 163 18.18 0.50 -7.72
N GLU A 164 19.08 1.05 -8.52
CA GLU A 164 20.16 0.33 -9.18
C GLU A 164 21.13 -0.30 -8.18
N ARG A 165 21.58 0.46 -7.19
CA ARG A 165 22.47 0.01 -6.11
C ARG A 165 21.87 -1.15 -5.32
N LEU A 166 20.54 -1.15 -5.13
CA LEU A 166 19.83 -2.20 -4.39
C LEU A 166 19.30 -3.34 -5.28
N GLY A 167 19.53 -3.30 -6.59
CA GLY A 167 19.08 -4.33 -7.52
C GLY A 167 17.57 -4.34 -7.80
N GLY A 168 16.90 -3.19 -7.65
CA GLY A 168 15.47 -3.04 -7.90
C GLY A 168 14.58 -3.69 -6.84
N TYR A 169 13.41 -4.17 -7.28
CA TYR A 169 12.42 -4.85 -6.43
C TYR A 169 12.74 -6.35 -6.29
N ASP A 170 12.63 -6.88 -5.07
CA ASP A 170 12.75 -8.33 -4.85
C ASP A 170 11.53 -9.06 -5.43
N GLU A 171 11.76 -9.83 -6.50
CA GLU A 171 10.71 -10.55 -7.20
C GLU A 171 10.10 -11.71 -6.40
N HIS A 172 10.65 -12.04 -5.24
CA HIS A 172 10.01 -12.98 -4.35
C HIS A 172 8.69 -12.45 -3.78
N PHE A 173 8.57 -11.13 -3.57
CA PHE A 173 7.43 -10.52 -2.90
C PHE A 173 6.35 -10.05 -3.86
N ASP A 174 5.29 -10.83 -4.10
CA ASP A 174 4.10 -10.39 -4.86
C ASP A 174 3.29 -9.31 -4.13
N ARG A 175 3.41 -9.25 -2.80
CA ARG A 175 2.86 -8.21 -1.93
C ARG A 175 3.93 -7.73 -0.97
N ASN A 176 3.80 -6.49 -0.47
CA ASN A 176 4.79 -5.83 0.37
C ASN A 176 6.16 -5.60 -0.32
N GLN A 177 6.22 -5.64 -1.65
CA GLN A 177 7.45 -5.38 -2.43
C GLN A 177 7.98 -3.95 -2.20
N ASP A 178 7.08 -2.98 -2.01
CA ASP A 178 7.40 -1.60 -1.64
C ASP A 178 7.95 -1.50 -0.20
N TYR A 179 7.29 -2.19 0.73
CA TYR A 179 7.75 -2.23 2.12
C TYR A 179 9.12 -2.91 2.23
N GLU A 180 9.36 -3.98 1.46
CA GLU A 180 10.63 -4.69 1.40
C GLU A 180 11.74 -3.78 0.85
N LEU A 181 11.52 -3.10 -0.27
CA LEU A 181 12.47 -2.17 -0.84
C LEU A 181 12.78 -1.03 0.14
N ASN A 182 11.77 -0.46 0.77
CA ASN A 182 11.94 0.59 1.78
C ASN A 182 12.74 0.08 3.01
N GLN A 183 12.63 -1.20 3.36
CA GLN A 183 13.47 -1.82 4.41
C GLN A 183 14.93 -1.85 3.95
N ARG A 184 15.23 -2.37 2.73
CA ARG A 184 16.61 -2.40 2.21
C ARG A 184 17.23 -1.00 2.08
N ILE A 185 16.46 0.00 1.68
CA ILE A 185 16.91 1.40 1.68
C ILE A 185 17.37 1.81 3.08
N ARG A 186 16.55 1.56 4.11
CA ARG A 186 16.91 1.91 5.50
C ARG A 186 18.08 1.10 6.05
N ASP A 187 18.14 -0.18 5.73
CA ASP A 187 19.23 -1.07 6.17
C ASP A 187 20.58 -0.69 5.54
N SER A 188 20.55 -0.10 4.34
CA SER A 188 21.74 0.47 3.67
C SER A 188 22.11 1.88 4.13
N GLY A 189 21.48 2.40 5.19
CA GLY A 189 21.70 3.77 5.71
C GLY A 189 20.93 4.86 4.98
N GLY A 190 20.13 4.50 3.97
CA GLY A 190 19.32 5.44 3.18
C GLY A 190 18.09 5.96 3.94
N THR A 191 17.42 6.94 3.35
CA THR A 191 16.30 7.64 3.95
C THR A 191 15.02 7.45 3.15
N VAL A 192 14.00 6.91 3.81
CA VAL A 192 12.60 6.88 3.35
C VAL A 192 11.88 8.07 3.98
N TRP A 193 11.33 8.97 3.15
CA TRP A 193 10.71 10.20 3.61
C TRP A 193 9.22 10.24 3.29
N PHE A 194 8.43 10.50 4.30
CA PHE A 194 6.98 10.69 4.19
C PHE A 194 6.65 12.18 4.10
N ASP A 195 5.88 12.56 3.07
CA ASP A 195 5.27 13.89 2.96
C ASP A 195 3.73 13.75 2.90
N PRO A 196 3.00 14.30 3.89
CA PRO A 196 1.53 14.25 3.89
C PRO A 196 0.89 15.07 2.77
N GLY A 197 1.62 15.99 2.12
CA GLY A 197 1.13 16.72 0.94
C GLY A 197 1.05 15.86 -0.33
N LEU A 198 1.64 14.67 -0.33
CA LEU A 198 1.56 13.72 -1.43
C LEU A 198 0.38 12.76 -1.20
N GLU A 199 -0.83 13.21 -1.49
CA GLU A 199 -2.05 12.41 -1.31
C GLU A 199 -2.49 11.76 -2.62
N VAL A 200 -2.82 10.47 -2.55
CA VAL A 200 -3.37 9.75 -3.70
C VAL A 200 -4.64 9.01 -3.28
N ALA A 201 -5.72 9.28 -3.98
CA ALA A 201 -7.00 8.63 -3.75
C ALA A 201 -6.91 7.13 -4.05
N TYR A 202 -7.46 6.33 -3.15
CA TYR A 202 -7.54 4.88 -3.27
C TYR A 202 -8.97 4.41 -3.05
N ARG A 203 -9.49 3.60 -3.94
CA ARG A 203 -10.81 2.99 -3.77
C ARG A 203 -10.68 1.69 -2.96
N PRO A 204 -11.24 1.60 -1.74
CA PRO A 204 -11.18 0.38 -0.94
C PRO A 204 -12.05 -0.74 -1.53
N ARG A 205 -11.91 -1.95 -0.99
CA ARG A 205 -12.75 -3.09 -1.39
C ARG A 205 -14.22 -2.81 -1.09
N GLY A 206 -15.10 -3.20 -2.00
CA GLY A 206 -16.54 -2.96 -1.88
C GLY A 206 -17.29 -3.98 -1.01
N SER A 207 -16.60 -4.97 -0.43
CA SER A 207 -17.22 -6.02 0.38
C SER A 207 -16.35 -6.50 1.53
N LEU A 208 -17.00 -7.02 2.58
CA LEU A 208 -16.32 -7.60 3.75
C LEU A 208 -15.42 -8.78 3.37
N ALA A 209 -15.90 -9.66 2.48
CA ALA A 209 -15.13 -10.81 2.00
C ALA A 209 -13.88 -10.38 1.21
N GLY A 210 -14.01 -9.36 0.35
CA GLY A 210 -12.88 -8.78 -0.38
C GLY A 210 -11.85 -8.15 0.55
N LEU A 211 -12.31 -7.44 1.60
CA LEU A 211 -11.47 -6.87 2.63
C LEU A 211 -10.74 -7.97 3.43
N ALA A 212 -11.46 -8.98 3.89
CA ALA A 212 -10.89 -10.09 4.66
C ALA A 212 -9.79 -10.81 3.87
N ARG A 213 -10.04 -11.11 2.58
CA ARG A 213 -9.02 -11.72 1.71
C ARG A 213 -7.78 -10.84 1.55
N GLN A 214 -7.98 -9.53 1.34
CA GLN A 214 -6.87 -8.58 1.22
C GLN A 214 -6.01 -8.52 2.49
N TYR A 215 -6.64 -8.48 3.67
CA TYR A 215 -5.91 -8.41 4.94
C TYR A 215 -5.26 -9.73 5.32
N PHE A 216 -5.87 -10.86 4.97
CA PHE A 216 -5.21 -12.17 5.10
C PHE A 216 -3.94 -12.25 4.23
N ASP A 217 -4.02 -11.74 3.00
CA ASP A 217 -2.85 -11.65 2.13
C ASP A 217 -1.76 -10.73 2.71
N TYR A 218 -2.13 -9.59 3.28
CA TYR A 218 -1.17 -8.72 3.95
C TYR A 218 -0.48 -9.43 5.14
N GLY A 219 -1.23 -10.17 5.95
CA GLY A 219 -0.68 -10.92 7.09
C GLY A 219 0.30 -12.01 6.66
N ARG A 220 -0.08 -12.88 5.70
CA ARG A 220 0.80 -13.96 5.23
C ARG A 220 2.10 -13.47 4.59
N TRP A 221 2.03 -12.39 3.79
CA TRP A 221 3.20 -11.79 3.19
C TRP A 221 4.06 -11.04 4.21
N LYS A 222 3.46 -10.47 5.27
CA LYS A 222 4.21 -9.88 6.36
C LYS A 222 4.96 -10.93 7.18
N ARG A 223 4.38 -12.11 7.39
CA ARG A 223 5.10 -13.24 8.00
C ARG A 223 6.32 -13.65 7.18
N GLU A 224 6.17 -13.77 5.86
CA GLU A 224 7.29 -14.11 4.97
C GLU A 224 8.37 -13.04 4.99
N PHE A 225 7.95 -11.78 4.97
CA PHE A 225 8.86 -10.66 5.13
C PHE A 225 9.66 -10.73 6.45
N ALA A 226 8.98 -10.98 7.58
CA ALA A 226 9.63 -11.10 8.88
C ALA A 226 10.63 -12.27 8.97
N ARG A 227 10.37 -13.35 8.23
CA ARG A 227 11.30 -14.50 8.16
C ARG A 227 12.59 -14.17 7.40
N ARG A 228 12.49 -13.32 6.37
CA ARG A 228 13.63 -12.91 5.55
C ARG A 228 14.40 -11.72 6.11
N HIS A 229 13.70 -10.86 6.84
CA HIS A 229 14.25 -9.68 7.49
C HIS A 229 14.01 -9.74 9.01
N PRO A 230 14.80 -10.54 9.77
CA PRO A 230 14.65 -10.62 11.22
C PRO A 230 14.81 -9.25 11.89
N GLY A 231 13.99 -8.96 12.90
CA GLY A 231 14.00 -7.66 13.59
C GLY A 231 13.27 -6.50 12.88
N SER A 232 12.74 -6.73 11.68
CA SER A 232 12.07 -5.70 10.88
C SER A 232 10.62 -5.40 11.29
N LEU A 233 10.02 -6.23 12.15
CA LEU A 233 8.64 -6.06 12.58
C LEU A 233 8.47 -4.84 13.48
N ARG A 234 7.43 -4.07 13.21
CA ARG A 234 6.99 -2.97 14.06
C ARG A 234 5.91 -3.43 15.03
N PRO A 235 5.79 -2.83 16.24
CA PRO A 235 4.78 -3.24 17.23
C PRO A 235 3.35 -3.32 16.67
N ARG A 236 2.95 -2.34 15.83
CA ARG A 236 1.63 -2.36 15.17
C ARG A 236 1.37 -3.62 14.34
N GLN A 237 2.42 -4.28 13.84
CA GLN A 237 2.30 -5.47 13.00
C GLN A 237 2.17 -6.74 13.83
N LEU A 238 2.54 -6.70 15.11
CA LEU A 238 2.32 -7.78 16.06
C LEU A 238 0.94 -7.70 16.75
N ALA A 239 0.33 -6.53 16.76
CA ALA A 239 -0.96 -6.34 17.43
C ALA A 239 -2.08 -7.29 16.92
N PRO A 240 -2.33 -7.45 15.59
CA PRO A 240 -3.38 -8.35 15.12
C PRO A 240 -3.14 -9.83 15.45
N PRO A 241 -1.96 -10.45 15.26
CA PRO A 241 -1.76 -11.85 15.63
C PRO A 241 -1.83 -12.06 17.15
N LEU A 242 -1.32 -11.13 17.97
CA LEU A 242 -1.45 -11.21 19.43
C LEU A 242 -2.92 -11.05 19.87
N LEU A 243 -3.68 -10.18 19.24
CA LEU A 243 -5.12 -10.05 19.47
C LEU A 243 -5.87 -11.36 19.18
N VAL A 244 -5.59 -11.98 18.02
CA VAL A 244 -6.24 -13.26 17.65
C VAL A 244 -5.92 -14.34 18.66
N VAL A 245 -4.65 -14.50 19.05
CA VAL A 245 -4.24 -15.47 20.07
C VAL A 245 -4.89 -15.14 21.42
N GLY A 246 -4.83 -13.89 21.86
CA GLY A 246 -5.40 -13.45 23.14
C GLY A 246 -6.91 -13.68 23.24
N LEU A 247 -7.67 -13.34 22.17
CA LEU A 247 -9.11 -13.59 22.13
C LEU A 247 -9.44 -15.08 22.08
N ALA A 248 -8.67 -15.88 21.35
CA ALA A 248 -8.85 -17.34 21.32
C ALA A 248 -8.61 -17.96 22.71
N LEU A 249 -7.54 -17.57 23.39
CA LEU A 249 -7.26 -18.01 24.76
C LEU A 249 -8.33 -17.54 25.75
N SER A 250 -8.83 -16.34 25.59
CA SER A 250 -9.92 -15.75 26.39
C SER A 250 -11.21 -16.55 26.26
N ILE A 251 -11.57 -16.94 25.02
CA ILE A 251 -12.76 -17.79 24.77
C ILE A 251 -12.59 -19.17 25.39
N ILE A 252 -11.41 -19.79 25.21
CA ILE A 252 -11.11 -21.10 25.80
C ILE A 252 -11.17 -21.03 27.34
N ALA A 253 -10.49 -20.05 27.94
CA ALA A 253 -10.48 -19.86 29.39
C ALA A 253 -11.90 -19.57 29.96
N GLY A 254 -12.75 -18.92 29.17
CA GLY A 254 -14.13 -18.61 29.50
C GLY A 254 -15.01 -19.83 29.75
N LEU A 255 -14.60 -21.04 29.31
CA LEU A 255 -15.28 -22.29 29.59
C LEU A 255 -15.21 -22.67 31.10
N TRP A 256 -14.16 -22.22 31.79
CA TRP A 256 -13.94 -22.48 33.22
C TRP A 256 -14.08 -21.19 34.06
N TRP A 257 -13.70 -20.03 33.47
CA TRP A 257 -13.75 -18.73 34.14
C TRP A 257 -14.50 -17.72 33.27
N PRO A 258 -15.82 -17.53 33.47
CA PRO A 258 -16.62 -16.61 32.63
C PRO A 258 -16.07 -15.19 32.55
N TRP A 259 -15.35 -14.73 33.58
CA TRP A 259 -14.68 -13.42 33.58
C TRP A 259 -13.63 -13.24 32.47
N ALA A 260 -13.05 -14.34 31.98
CA ALA A 260 -12.14 -14.28 30.86
C ALA A 260 -12.80 -13.71 29.59
N LEU A 261 -14.13 -13.91 29.42
CA LEU A 261 -14.89 -13.36 28.28
C LEU A 261 -14.99 -11.83 28.29
N LEU A 262 -14.66 -11.17 29.41
CA LEU A 262 -14.59 -9.70 29.47
C LEU A 262 -13.63 -9.11 28.45
N ALA A 263 -12.54 -9.80 28.11
CA ALA A 263 -11.61 -9.33 27.07
C ALA A 263 -12.28 -9.32 25.69
N VAL A 264 -13.09 -10.34 25.39
CA VAL A 264 -13.87 -10.39 24.13
C VAL A 264 -14.92 -9.27 24.13
N GLY A 265 -15.65 -9.10 25.23
CA GLY A 265 -16.63 -8.02 25.40
C GLY A 265 -16.01 -6.64 25.25
N ALA A 266 -14.86 -6.39 25.88
CA ALA A 266 -14.13 -5.13 25.78
C ALA A 266 -13.66 -4.86 24.32
N TYR A 267 -13.15 -5.87 23.65
CA TYR A 267 -12.77 -5.74 22.24
C TYR A 267 -13.98 -5.33 21.37
N LEU A 268 -15.10 -6.05 21.49
CA LEU A 268 -16.31 -5.72 20.72
C LEU A 268 -16.84 -4.34 21.06
N LEU A 269 -16.85 -3.98 22.35
CA LEU A 269 -17.27 -2.65 22.81
C LEU A 269 -16.44 -1.54 22.18
N VAL A 270 -15.11 -1.67 22.13
CA VAL A 270 -14.21 -0.69 21.48
C VAL A 270 -14.56 -0.54 20.01
N LEU A 271 -14.80 -1.64 19.27
CA LEU A 271 -15.18 -1.56 17.86
C LEU A 271 -16.52 -0.84 17.66
N VAL A 272 -17.51 -1.16 18.51
CA VAL A 272 -18.86 -0.55 18.45
C VAL A 272 -18.78 0.94 18.78
N LEU A 273 -18.12 1.32 19.87
CA LEU A 273 -17.94 2.72 20.26
C LEU A 273 -17.23 3.53 19.18
N PHE A 274 -16.21 2.95 18.55
CA PHE A 274 -15.55 3.59 17.42
C PHE A 274 -16.50 3.76 16.23
N GLY A 275 -17.30 2.73 15.88
CA GLY A 275 -18.32 2.84 14.83
C GLY A 275 -19.32 3.96 15.15
N LEU A 276 -19.88 3.97 16.35
CA LEU A 276 -20.84 5.00 16.80
C LEU A 276 -20.24 6.41 16.73
N SER A 277 -18.96 6.59 17.09
CA SER A 277 -18.27 7.88 17.00
C SER A 277 -18.21 8.45 15.58
N ARG A 278 -18.43 7.63 14.55
CA ARG A 278 -18.40 8.03 13.13
C ARG A 278 -19.80 8.26 12.53
N LEU A 279 -20.87 8.07 13.28
CA LEU A 279 -22.23 8.30 12.78
C LEU A 279 -22.45 9.72 12.22
N GLY A 280 -21.88 10.74 12.86
CA GLY A 280 -21.99 12.13 12.39
C GLY A 280 -21.26 12.40 11.07
N SER A 281 -20.24 11.60 10.74
CA SER A 281 -19.41 11.83 9.54
C SER A 281 -19.82 11.02 8.32
N ILE A 282 -20.26 9.77 8.50
CA ILE A 282 -20.62 8.87 7.40
C ILE A 282 -22.04 8.30 7.50
N GLY A 283 -22.84 8.79 8.44
CA GLY A 283 -24.22 8.39 8.63
C GLY A 283 -24.36 6.92 9.05
N PRO A 284 -25.51 6.26 8.74
CA PRO A 284 -25.78 4.86 9.14
C PRO A 284 -24.73 3.85 8.67
N GLY A 285 -23.95 4.17 7.61
CA GLY A 285 -22.84 3.36 7.16
C GLY A 285 -21.76 3.13 8.24
N ALA A 286 -21.71 3.97 9.27
CA ALA A 286 -20.80 3.81 10.42
C ALA A 286 -21.01 2.48 11.18
N LEU A 287 -22.21 1.92 11.15
CA LEU A 287 -22.51 0.61 11.75
C LEU A 287 -21.79 -0.56 11.04
N LEU A 288 -21.26 -0.34 9.85
CA LEU A 288 -20.44 -1.31 9.13
C LEU A 288 -18.95 -1.24 9.50
N ILE A 289 -18.51 -0.23 10.27
CA ILE A 289 -17.11 -0.10 10.71
C ILE A 289 -16.69 -1.23 11.66
N PRO A 290 -17.45 -1.59 12.70
CA PRO A 290 -17.10 -2.69 13.59
C PRO A 290 -16.80 -4.00 12.86
N PRO A 291 -17.67 -4.54 11.98
CA PRO A 291 -17.35 -5.75 11.24
C PRO A 291 -16.17 -5.55 10.26
N ALA A 292 -15.97 -4.35 9.69
CA ALA A 292 -14.81 -4.08 8.85
C ALA A 292 -13.49 -4.15 9.64
N LEU A 293 -13.42 -3.51 10.81
CA LEU A 293 -12.26 -3.59 11.71
C LEU A 293 -12.01 -5.02 12.20
N ALA A 294 -13.06 -5.73 12.60
CA ALA A 294 -12.94 -7.13 12.99
C ALA A 294 -12.36 -7.98 11.87
N ALA A 295 -12.86 -7.83 10.63
CA ALA A 295 -12.33 -8.54 9.47
C ALA A 295 -10.85 -8.18 9.21
N MET A 296 -10.46 -6.91 9.35
CA MET A 296 -9.06 -6.49 9.20
C MET A 296 -8.15 -7.17 10.25
N HIS A 297 -8.53 -7.12 11.52
CA HIS A 297 -7.75 -7.67 12.63
C HIS A 297 -7.62 -9.20 12.54
N TRP A 298 -8.76 -9.88 12.40
CA TRP A 298 -8.78 -11.35 12.36
C TRP A 298 -8.08 -11.89 11.12
N SER A 299 -8.41 -11.36 9.95
CA SER A 299 -7.82 -11.85 8.70
C SER A 299 -6.32 -11.59 8.64
N TRP A 300 -5.87 -10.41 9.07
CA TRP A 300 -4.44 -10.10 9.11
C TRP A 300 -3.71 -11.01 10.11
N GLY A 301 -4.26 -11.15 11.33
CA GLY A 301 -3.69 -12.00 12.38
C GLY A 301 -3.62 -13.47 11.97
N LEU A 302 -4.71 -14.03 11.44
CA LEU A 302 -4.74 -15.42 10.93
C LEU A 302 -3.80 -15.61 9.73
N GLY A 303 -3.74 -14.63 8.82
CA GLY A 303 -2.80 -14.65 7.70
C GLY A 303 -1.34 -14.69 8.18
N PHE A 304 -1.01 -13.92 9.21
CA PHE A 304 0.33 -13.91 9.81
C PHE A 304 0.65 -15.23 10.53
N LEU A 305 -0.29 -15.77 11.31
CA LEU A 305 -0.07 -16.99 12.10
C LEU A 305 0.00 -18.25 11.22
N PHE A 306 -0.87 -18.38 10.24
CA PHE A 306 -1.09 -19.63 9.51
C PHE A 306 -0.90 -19.52 8.00
N GLY A 307 -0.90 -18.30 7.45
CA GLY A 307 -0.81 -18.09 6.00
C GLY A 307 0.57 -18.49 5.43
N ARG A 308 0.56 -19.15 4.29
CA ARG A 308 1.75 -19.39 3.47
C ARG A 308 1.61 -18.60 2.18
N PRO A 309 2.64 -17.82 1.78
CA PRO A 309 2.61 -17.16 0.48
C PRO A 309 2.47 -18.21 -0.63
N SER A 310 1.45 -18.13 -1.43
CA SER A 310 1.39 -18.89 -2.67
C SER A 310 2.15 -18.06 -3.71
N ARG A 311 3.24 -18.57 -4.26
CA ARG A 311 3.82 -18.06 -5.50
C ARG A 311 2.74 -18.15 -6.56
N GLY A 312 2.44 -17.04 -7.22
CA GLY A 312 1.30 -16.90 -8.09
C GLY A 312 1.01 -18.12 -8.95
N ARG A 313 -0.13 -18.79 -8.67
CA ARG A 313 -0.82 -19.52 -9.71
C ARG A 313 -1.46 -18.43 -10.60
N THR A 314 -0.91 -18.23 -11.76
CA THR A 314 -1.62 -17.63 -12.87
C THR A 314 -2.95 -18.40 -13.04
N ARG A 315 -4.05 -17.76 -12.68
CA ARG A 315 -5.38 -18.11 -13.18
C ARG A 315 -5.79 -17.06 -14.16
#